data_e092c70329df6d93d89870f8b9075623
#
_entry.id   e092c70329df6d93d89870f8b9075623
#
_cell.length_a   1.000
_cell.length_b   1.000
_cell.length_c   1.000
_cell.angle_alpha   90.00
_cell.angle_beta   90.00
_cell.angle_gamma   90.00
#
_symmetry.space_group_name_H-M   'P 1'
#
loop_
_entity.id
_entity.type
_entity.pdbx_description
1 polymer ?
#
loop_
_entity_poly.entity_id
_entity_poly.type
_entity_poly.pdbx_seq_one_letter_code
_entity_poly.pdbx_strand_id
1 'polypeptide(L)'
;RRVGHLEVYKLTLTTQGVLFIGSGAKYMKNSYLFDDGTKTVTFIREDQFYPWLLRAGKADAYEQFILGGDPQDLKNFLAQCGISQADLENLIRYQVNAGEALVQDRSLQEISAFLRDAQGRAYIPGSSLKGALRTVLLTQAIGRDPKRKQLGEKEKIPEERYLHSLHLSSQKQDAVNSILRGLSVSDSHFIPDTSMILARKWDLRADGKISSPNLVRECIAPGT
;
A
#
# COMPACT_ATOMS: atom_id res chain seq x y z
N ARG A 1 10.63 28.09 -6.37
CA ARG A 1 11.38 28.86 -5.36
C ARG A 1 12.81 28.36 -5.32
N ARG A 2 13.78 29.30 -5.27
CA ARG A 2 15.20 28.97 -5.15
C ARG A 2 15.65 29.07 -3.69
N VAL A 3 16.38 28.05 -3.21
CA VAL A 3 16.96 28.00 -1.86
C VAL A 3 18.43 27.61 -2.00
N GLY A 4 19.32 28.60 -1.92
CA GLY A 4 20.74 28.42 -2.22
C GLY A 4 20.94 27.96 -3.67
N HIS A 5 21.58 26.79 -3.85
CA HIS A 5 21.79 26.14 -5.15
C HIS A 5 20.64 25.22 -5.59
N LEU A 6 19.61 25.07 -4.75
CA LEU A 6 18.47 24.18 -5.02
C LEU A 6 17.31 24.96 -5.64
N GLU A 7 16.65 24.36 -6.61
CA GLU A 7 15.35 24.78 -7.10
C GLU A 7 14.27 23.90 -6.49
N VAL A 8 13.33 24.53 -5.78
CA VAL A 8 12.26 23.83 -5.07
C VAL A 8 10.95 24.02 -5.81
N TYR A 9 10.32 22.92 -6.14
CA TYR A 9 9.01 22.87 -6.80
C TYR A 9 7.97 22.27 -5.87
N LYS A 10 6.74 22.78 -5.93
CA LYS A 10 5.58 22.12 -5.34
C LYS A 10 4.98 21.20 -6.40
N LEU A 11 4.85 19.92 -6.07
CA LEU A 11 4.19 18.94 -6.92
C LEU A 11 2.84 18.60 -6.32
N THR A 12 1.80 18.64 -7.14
CA THR A 12 0.48 18.12 -6.78
C THR A 12 0.23 16.84 -7.57
N LEU A 13 -0.14 15.78 -6.86
CA LEU A 13 -0.53 14.50 -7.44
C LEU A 13 -2.04 14.36 -7.33
N THR A 14 -2.68 13.87 -8.37
CA THR A 14 -4.09 13.46 -8.37
C THR A 14 -4.18 12.04 -8.88
N THR A 15 -4.76 11.16 -8.09
CA THR A 15 -4.93 9.74 -8.45
C THR A 15 -6.02 9.61 -9.51
N GLN A 16 -5.69 9.06 -10.68
CA GLN A 16 -6.68 8.77 -11.73
C GLN A 16 -7.36 7.41 -11.53
N GLY A 17 -6.74 6.53 -10.78
CA GLY A 17 -7.24 5.21 -10.40
C GLY A 17 -6.80 4.88 -8.99
N VAL A 18 -7.13 3.70 -8.50
CA VAL A 18 -6.70 3.25 -7.18
C VAL A 18 -5.18 3.17 -7.11
N LEU A 19 -4.58 3.76 -6.05
CA LEU A 19 -3.14 3.73 -5.84
C LEU A 19 -2.81 2.87 -4.63
N PHE A 20 -1.94 1.88 -4.81
CA PHE A 20 -1.44 1.01 -3.75
C PHE A 20 0.07 1.18 -3.56
N ILE A 21 0.48 1.45 -2.33
CA ILE A 21 1.86 1.39 -1.88
C ILE A 21 1.88 0.51 -0.63
N GLY A 22 2.40 -0.71 -0.77
CA GLY A 22 2.36 -1.70 0.30
C GLY A 22 3.38 -1.44 1.40
N SER A 23 2.97 -1.60 2.64
CA SER A 23 3.86 -1.61 3.81
C SER A 23 4.58 -2.96 4.01
N GLY A 24 4.12 -4.01 3.32
CA GLY A 24 4.51 -5.40 3.59
C GLY A 24 3.65 -6.09 4.66
N ALA A 25 2.91 -5.34 5.46
CA ALA A 25 1.99 -5.90 6.45
C ALA A 25 0.69 -6.40 5.81
N LYS A 26 0.04 -7.33 6.50
CA LYS A 26 -1.22 -7.96 6.08
C LYS A 26 -2.17 -8.05 7.28
N TYR A 27 -3.42 -7.76 7.02
CA TYR A 27 -4.50 -7.95 7.97
C TYR A 27 -5.27 -9.23 7.63
N MET A 28 -5.36 -10.14 8.60
CA MET A 28 -6.14 -11.36 8.48
C MET A 28 -7.54 -11.15 9.08
N LYS A 29 -8.48 -12.08 8.85
CA LYS A 29 -9.85 -11.98 9.39
C LYS A 29 -9.93 -11.78 10.91
N ASN A 30 -8.93 -12.25 11.64
CA ASN A 30 -8.81 -12.09 13.09
C ASN A 30 -8.27 -10.73 13.54
N SER A 31 -7.98 -9.81 12.62
CA SER A 31 -7.39 -8.49 12.91
C SER A 31 -8.22 -7.30 12.41
N TYR A 32 -9.38 -7.56 11.80
CA TYR A 32 -10.33 -6.51 11.39
C TYR A 32 -11.77 -6.96 11.60
N LEU A 33 -12.69 -6.00 11.62
CA LEU A 33 -14.13 -6.25 11.64
C LEU A 33 -14.70 -5.92 10.26
N PHE A 34 -15.59 -6.75 9.75
CA PHE A 34 -16.32 -6.47 8.52
C PHE A 34 -17.81 -6.32 8.80
N ASP A 35 -18.37 -5.23 8.33
CA ASP A 35 -19.81 -4.99 8.33
C ASP A 35 -20.36 -5.09 6.92
N ASP A 36 -21.15 -6.14 6.68
CA ASP A 36 -21.74 -6.39 5.37
C ASP A 36 -22.85 -5.38 5.00
N GLY A 37 -23.54 -4.83 5.99
CA GLY A 37 -24.60 -3.84 5.77
C GLY A 37 -24.05 -2.51 5.24
N THR A 38 -23.00 -1.99 5.84
CA THR A 38 -22.34 -0.73 5.45
C THR A 38 -21.21 -0.93 4.45
N LYS A 39 -20.83 -2.19 4.16
CA LYS A 39 -19.66 -2.53 3.33
C LYS A 39 -18.37 -1.88 3.86
N THR A 40 -18.20 -1.87 5.17
CA THR A 40 -17.08 -1.22 5.85
C THR A 40 -16.19 -2.24 6.55
N VAL A 41 -14.88 -2.08 6.40
CA VAL A 41 -13.87 -2.76 7.18
C VAL A 41 -13.37 -1.79 8.27
N THR A 42 -13.42 -2.24 9.51
CA THR A 42 -12.93 -1.50 10.69
C THR A 42 -11.65 -2.14 11.18
N PHE A 43 -10.56 -1.39 11.17
CA PHE A 43 -9.30 -1.80 11.77
C PHE A 43 -9.24 -1.34 13.21
N ILE A 44 -8.75 -2.22 14.09
CA ILE A 44 -8.68 -1.96 15.53
C ILE A 44 -7.28 -1.52 15.96
N ARG A 45 -7.22 -0.86 17.12
CA ARG A 45 -5.98 -0.46 17.82
C ARG A 45 -5.44 -1.66 18.59
N GLU A 46 -4.43 -2.33 18.04
CA GLU A 46 -3.82 -3.49 18.70
C GLU A 46 -3.22 -3.13 20.06
N ASP A 47 -2.64 -1.93 20.19
CA ASP A 47 -2.08 -1.38 21.42
C ASP A 47 -3.13 -1.17 22.54
N GLN A 48 -4.40 -1.00 22.19
CA GLN A 48 -5.52 -0.86 23.13
C GLN A 48 -6.30 -2.18 23.33
N PHE A 49 -6.25 -3.04 22.33
CA PHE A 49 -7.03 -4.27 22.32
C PHE A 49 -6.55 -5.28 23.36
N TYR A 50 -5.25 -5.53 23.44
CA TYR A 50 -4.72 -6.46 24.43
C TYR A 50 -4.93 -5.99 25.89
N PRO A 51 -4.68 -4.73 26.25
CA PRO A 51 -5.09 -4.19 27.55
C PRO A 51 -6.59 -4.33 27.85
N TRP A 52 -7.46 -4.18 26.86
CA TRP A 52 -8.88 -4.42 27.02
C TRP A 52 -9.16 -5.91 27.34
N LEU A 53 -8.58 -6.85 26.61
CA LEU A 53 -8.72 -8.29 26.84
C LEU A 53 -8.33 -8.67 28.28
N LEU A 54 -7.24 -8.12 28.79
CA LEU A 54 -6.79 -8.35 30.15
C LEU A 54 -7.82 -7.84 31.19
N ARG A 55 -8.32 -6.61 31.02
CA ARG A 55 -9.33 -6.05 31.91
C ARG A 55 -10.66 -6.80 31.87
N ALA A 56 -11.03 -7.29 30.69
CA ALA A 56 -12.26 -8.07 30.50
C ALA A 56 -12.12 -9.55 30.93
N GLY A 57 -10.91 -10.01 31.32
CA GLY A 57 -10.65 -11.42 31.64
C GLY A 57 -10.82 -12.34 30.42
N LYS A 58 -10.51 -11.86 29.22
CA LYS A 58 -10.69 -12.58 27.95
C LYS A 58 -9.37 -12.94 27.23
N ALA A 59 -8.23 -12.73 27.88
CA ALA A 59 -6.92 -12.98 27.29
C ALA A 59 -6.74 -14.45 26.86
N ASP A 60 -7.07 -15.39 27.75
CA ASP A 60 -6.96 -16.83 27.45
C ASP A 60 -7.91 -17.26 26.31
N ALA A 61 -9.12 -16.71 26.28
CA ALA A 61 -10.07 -16.95 25.20
C ALA A 61 -9.55 -16.42 23.86
N TYR A 62 -8.85 -15.28 23.86
CA TYR A 62 -8.23 -14.72 22.67
C TYR A 62 -7.04 -15.56 22.19
N GLU A 63 -6.23 -16.07 23.11
CA GLU A 63 -5.14 -17.00 22.78
C GLU A 63 -5.69 -18.24 22.07
N GLN A 64 -6.74 -18.86 22.60
CA GLN A 64 -7.43 -20.00 21.96
C GLN A 64 -8.02 -19.62 20.59
N PHE A 65 -8.59 -18.42 20.47
CA PHE A 65 -9.08 -17.89 19.19
C PHE A 65 -7.98 -17.79 18.14
N ILE A 66 -6.79 -17.30 18.51
CA ILE A 66 -5.66 -17.18 17.57
C ILE A 66 -5.06 -18.54 17.21
N LEU A 67 -4.97 -19.47 18.18
CA LEU A 67 -4.38 -20.80 18.00
C LEU A 67 -5.33 -21.79 17.30
N GLY A 68 -6.60 -21.47 17.18
CA GLY A 68 -7.65 -22.37 16.72
C GLY A 68 -7.61 -22.81 15.25
N GLY A 69 -6.58 -22.44 14.48
CA GLY A 69 -6.26 -22.98 13.14
C GLY A 69 -7.20 -22.58 12.00
N ASP A 70 -8.44 -22.23 12.29
CA ASP A 70 -9.37 -21.69 11.29
C ASP A 70 -9.41 -20.15 11.41
N PRO A 71 -9.34 -19.37 10.32
CA PRO A 71 -9.39 -17.92 10.39
C PRO A 71 -10.76 -17.46 10.88
N GLN A 72 -10.92 -17.48 12.20
CA GLN A 72 -12.13 -17.02 12.87
C GLN A 72 -12.27 -15.50 12.69
N ASP A 73 -13.52 -15.09 12.53
CA ASP A 73 -13.87 -13.69 12.37
C ASP A 73 -13.80 -12.97 13.73
N LEU A 74 -13.00 -11.90 13.81
CA LEU A 74 -12.85 -11.10 15.02
C LEU A 74 -14.18 -10.52 15.53
N LYS A 75 -15.10 -10.18 14.62
CA LYS A 75 -16.45 -9.68 14.96
C LYS A 75 -17.21 -10.71 15.81
N ASN A 76 -17.18 -11.98 15.40
CA ASN A 76 -17.84 -13.06 16.12
C ASN A 76 -17.19 -13.28 17.49
N PHE A 77 -15.87 -13.25 17.57
CA PHE A 77 -15.13 -13.36 18.83
C PHE A 77 -15.52 -12.24 19.81
N LEU A 78 -15.53 -10.99 19.37
CA LEU A 78 -15.90 -9.85 20.21
C LEU A 78 -17.36 -9.92 20.69
N ALA A 79 -18.26 -10.35 19.81
CA ALA A 79 -19.66 -10.59 20.18
C ALA A 79 -19.80 -11.67 21.28
N GLN A 80 -19.05 -12.77 21.16
CA GLN A 80 -19.01 -13.84 22.20
C GLN A 80 -18.39 -13.35 23.51
N CYS A 81 -17.44 -12.42 23.45
CA CYS A 81 -16.85 -11.79 24.63
C CYS A 81 -17.78 -10.80 25.30
N GLY A 82 -18.88 -10.40 24.65
CA GLY A 82 -19.84 -9.43 25.20
C GLY A 82 -19.26 -8.00 25.24
N ILE A 83 -18.46 -7.61 24.24
CA ILE A 83 -17.90 -6.26 24.19
C ILE A 83 -19.00 -5.20 24.19
N SER A 84 -18.83 -4.17 25.01
CA SER A 84 -19.75 -3.03 24.99
C SER A 84 -19.53 -2.17 23.74
N GLN A 85 -20.56 -1.45 23.28
CA GLN A 85 -20.45 -0.52 22.17
C GLN A 85 -19.38 0.57 22.45
N ALA A 86 -19.32 1.08 23.68
CA ALA A 86 -18.35 2.09 24.08
C ALA A 86 -16.90 1.57 24.04
N ASP A 87 -16.68 0.32 24.49
CA ASP A 87 -15.36 -0.30 24.40
C ASP A 87 -14.96 -0.52 22.94
N LEU A 88 -15.89 -0.99 22.09
CA LEU A 88 -15.64 -1.19 20.68
C LEU A 88 -15.23 0.11 19.99
N GLU A 89 -15.96 1.21 20.24
CA GLU A 89 -15.64 2.53 19.70
C GLU A 89 -14.24 3.01 20.09
N ASN A 90 -13.82 2.74 21.33
CA ASN A 90 -12.47 3.06 21.81
C ASN A 90 -11.38 2.23 21.11
N LEU A 91 -11.73 1.04 20.65
CA LEU A 91 -10.81 0.15 19.93
C LEU A 91 -10.70 0.48 18.44
N ILE A 92 -11.60 1.27 17.87
CA ILE A 92 -11.53 1.64 16.44
C ILE A 92 -10.29 2.48 16.19
N ARG A 93 -9.47 2.05 15.23
CA ARG A 93 -8.35 2.82 14.71
C ARG A 93 -8.78 3.69 13.54
N TYR A 94 -9.36 3.08 12.52
CA TYR A 94 -9.95 3.72 11.34
C TYR A 94 -10.87 2.75 10.60
N GLN A 95 -11.63 3.30 9.66
CA GLN A 95 -12.57 2.54 8.83
C GLN A 95 -12.31 2.81 7.36
N VAL A 96 -12.51 1.79 6.53
CA VAL A 96 -12.29 1.86 5.08
C VAL A 96 -13.47 1.23 4.36
N ASN A 97 -13.93 1.87 3.28
CA ASN A 97 -14.97 1.31 2.43
C ASN A 97 -14.42 0.12 1.63
N ALA A 98 -15.11 -1.01 1.70
CA ALA A 98 -14.76 -2.26 1.05
C ALA A 98 -15.56 -2.53 -0.23
N GLY A 99 -16.44 -1.61 -0.66
CA GLY A 99 -17.42 -1.85 -1.71
C GLY A 99 -16.84 -2.42 -3.00
N GLU A 100 -15.76 -1.81 -3.50
CA GLU A 100 -15.12 -2.26 -4.76
C GLU A 100 -14.32 -3.56 -4.63
N ALA A 101 -13.91 -3.94 -3.42
CA ALA A 101 -13.21 -5.19 -3.16
C ALA A 101 -14.17 -6.40 -3.05
N LEU A 102 -15.46 -6.14 -2.85
CA LEU A 102 -16.47 -7.18 -2.69
C LEU A 102 -16.87 -7.74 -4.04
N VAL A 103 -16.72 -9.03 -4.20
CA VAL A 103 -17.19 -9.79 -5.38
C VAL A 103 -18.13 -10.86 -4.88
N GLN A 104 -19.23 -11.10 -5.60
CA GLN A 104 -20.15 -12.19 -5.30
C GLN A 104 -19.38 -13.49 -5.07
N ASP A 105 -19.72 -14.22 -4.02
CA ASP A 105 -19.14 -15.51 -3.62
C ASP A 105 -17.69 -15.50 -3.12
N ARG A 106 -17.10 -14.32 -2.87
CA ARG A 106 -15.74 -14.21 -2.31
C ARG A 106 -15.71 -13.38 -1.04
N SER A 107 -15.53 -14.04 0.09
CA SER A 107 -15.31 -13.35 1.37
C SER A 107 -13.95 -12.63 1.39
N LEU A 108 -13.89 -11.54 2.16
CA LEU A 108 -12.62 -10.91 2.52
C LEU A 108 -11.81 -11.88 3.39
N GLN A 109 -10.55 -12.10 3.04
CA GLN A 109 -9.64 -12.98 3.79
C GLN A 109 -8.44 -12.18 4.30
N GLU A 110 -7.52 -11.91 3.41
CA GLU A 110 -6.30 -11.17 3.66
C GLU A 110 -6.38 -9.80 2.98
N ILE A 111 -6.03 -8.74 3.72
CA ILE A 111 -5.94 -7.38 3.20
C ILE A 111 -4.49 -6.94 3.30
N SER A 112 -3.86 -6.64 2.16
CA SER A 112 -2.53 -6.02 2.14
C SER A 112 -2.63 -4.56 2.57
N ALA A 113 -1.90 -4.19 3.63
CA ALA A 113 -1.94 -2.87 4.21
C ALA A 113 -1.24 -1.83 3.34
N PHE A 114 -1.81 -0.63 3.26
CA PHE A 114 -1.14 0.54 2.72
C PHE A 114 -0.02 1.01 3.65
N LEU A 115 0.96 1.71 3.09
CA LEU A 115 2.05 2.28 3.86
C LEU A 115 1.55 3.41 4.76
N ARG A 116 1.90 3.33 6.04
CA ARG A 116 1.58 4.31 7.07
C ARG A 116 2.81 4.61 7.92
N ASP A 117 2.87 5.79 8.49
CA ASP A 117 3.91 6.14 9.45
C ASP A 117 3.71 5.45 10.82
N ALA A 118 4.60 5.70 11.77
CA ALA A 118 4.52 5.13 13.12
C ALA A 118 3.26 5.55 13.91
N GLN A 119 2.63 6.67 13.54
CA GLN A 119 1.37 7.14 14.10
C GLN A 119 0.15 6.59 13.35
N GLY A 120 0.36 5.78 12.31
CA GLY A 120 -0.68 5.16 11.51
C GLY A 120 -1.29 6.05 10.43
N ARG A 121 -0.63 7.16 10.05
CA ARG A 121 -1.10 8.08 9.02
C ARG A 121 -0.59 7.66 7.65
N ALA A 122 -1.50 7.53 6.67
CA ALA A 122 -1.15 7.17 5.30
C ALA A 122 -0.43 8.32 4.58
N TYR A 123 0.56 8.00 3.74
CA TYR A 123 1.28 8.97 2.92
C TYR A 123 1.93 8.30 1.70
N ILE A 124 2.32 9.08 0.72
CA ILE A 124 3.10 8.62 -0.44
C ILE A 124 4.58 8.94 -0.20
N PRO A 125 5.46 7.93 -0.05
CA PRO A 125 6.89 8.17 0.10
C PRO A 125 7.48 8.83 -1.14
N GLY A 126 8.31 9.83 -0.93
CA GLY A 126 9.06 10.46 -2.01
C GLY A 126 9.96 9.47 -2.76
N SER A 127 10.47 8.45 -2.08
CA SER A 127 11.22 7.37 -2.71
C SER A 127 10.39 6.55 -3.70
N SER A 128 9.11 6.28 -3.40
CA SER A 128 8.18 5.59 -4.30
C SER A 128 7.89 6.43 -5.54
N LEU A 129 7.64 7.72 -5.35
CA LEU A 129 7.42 8.65 -6.46
C LEU A 129 8.68 8.81 -7.32
N LYS A 130 9.86 8.94 -6.69
CA LYS A 130 11.14 8.99 -7.38
C LYS A 130 11.38 7.71 -8.20
N GLY A 131 11.02 6.53 -7.66
CA GLY A 131 11.08 5.24 -8.35
C GLY A 131 10.18 5.21 -9.59
N ALA A 132 8.95 5.71 -9.49
CA ALA A 132 8.03 5.82 -10.62
C ALA A 132 8.57 6.77 -11.71
N LEU A 133 9.07 7.95 -11.34
CA LEU A 133 9.72 8.90 -12.25
C LEU A 133 10.92 8.27 -12.96
N ARG A 134 11.76 7.54 -12.22
CA ARG A 134 12.90 6.79 -12.79
C ARG A 134 12.45 5.83 -13.88
N THR A 135 11.40 5.05 -13.63
CA THR A 135 10.85 4.10 -14.61
C THR A 135 10.35 4.80 -15.86
N VAL A 136 9.63 5.92 -15.71
CA VAL A 136 9.12 6.70 -16.84
C VAL A 136 10.27 7.28 -17.67
N LEU A 137 11.27 7.87 -17.03
CA LEU A 137 12.45 8.45 -17.70
C LEU A 137 13.25 7.38 -18.44
N LEU A 138 13.45 6.22 -17.81
CA LEU A 138 14.13 5.08 -18.43
C LEU A 138 13.35 4.59 -19.65
N THR A 139 12.05 4.40 -19.55
CA THR A 139 11.19 3.97 -20.67
C THR A 139 11.25 4.97 -21.83
N GLN A 140 11.21 6.26 -21.51
CA GLN A 140 11.33 7.31 -22.54
C GLN A 140 12.71 7.30 -23.22
N ALA A 141 13.79 7.14 -22.44
CA ALA A 141 15.15 7.09 -22.97
C ALA A 141 15.35 5.88 -23.88
N ILE A 142 14.87 4.71 -23.48
CA ILE A 142 14.88 3.49 -24.31
C ILE A 142 14.04 3.70 -25.58
N GLY A 143 12.87 4.33 -25.46
CA GLY A 143 11.98 4.59 -26.60
C GLY A 143 12.61 5.49 -27.67
N ARG A 144 13.52 6.38 -27.27
CA ARG A 144 14.26 7.29 -28.15
C ARG A 144 15.54 6.67 -28.73
N ASP A 145 16.01 5.54 -28.23
CA ASP A 145 17.22 4.88 -28.72
C ASP A 145 16.95 4.17 -30.05
N PRO A 146 17.56 4.60 -31.18
CA PRO A 146 17.41 3.92 -32.48
C PRO A 146 17.89 2.47 -32.45
N LYS A 147 18.81 2.14 -31.53
CA LYS A 147 19.40 0.80 -31.39
C LYS A 147 18.56 -0.14 -30.51
N ARG A 148 17.44 0.32 -29.96
CA ARG A 148 16.58 -0.50 -29.07
C ARG A 148 16.11 -1.82 -29.72
N LYS A 149 15.90 -1.82 -31.04
CA LYS A 149 15.48 -3.00 -31.81
C LYS A 149 16.54 -4.10 -31.86
N GLN A 150 17.79 -3.77 -31.52
CA GLN A 150 18.90 -4.75 -31.45
C GLN A 150 19.03 -5.38 -30.06
N LEU A 151 18.30 -4.85 -29.05
CA LEU A 151 18.21 -5.45 -27.73
C LEU A 151 17.25 -6.65 -27.85
N GLY A 152 17.77 -7.85 -27.70
CA GLY A 152 16.96 -9.08 -27.71
C GLY A 152 15.94 -9.06 -26.58
N GLU A 153 14.81 -9.75 -26.77
CA GLU A 153 13.69 -9.81 -25.77
C GLU A 153 14.12 -10.29 -24.38
N LYS A 154 15.29 -10.91 -24.26
CA LYS A 154 15.82 -11.47 -23.00
C LYS A 154 16.99 -10.67 -22.42
N GLU A 155 17.44 -9.64 -23.09
CA GLU A 155 18.53 -8.80 -22.56
C GLU A 155 18.02 -7.88 -21.44
N LYS A 156 18.63 -7.98 -20.27
CA LYS A 156 18.46 -6.99 -19.22
C LYS A 156 18.93 -5.65 -19.76
N ILE A 157 18.03 -4.69 -19.89
CA ILE A 157 18.37 -3.34 -20.30
C ILE A 157 19.24 -2.72 -19.20
N PRO A 158 20.52 -2.44 -19.47
CA PRO A 158 21.38 -1.84 -18.47
C PRO A 158 20.93 -0.40 -18.24
N GLU A 159 20.35 -0.15 -17.10
CA GLU A 159 19.86 1.16 -16.69
C GLU A 159 20.97 2.23 -16.74
N GLU A 160 22.18 1.82 -16.40
CA GLU A 160 23.39 2.64 -16.43
C GLU A 160 23.65 3.25 -17.80
N ARG A 161 23.23 2.60 -18.87
CA ARG A 161 23.39 3.11 -20.25
C ARG A 161 22.57 4.38 -20.46
N TYR A 162 21.42 4.49 -19.82
CA TYR A 162 20.45 5.55 -20.10
C TYR A 162 20.38 6.63 -19.01
N LEU A 163 20.59 6.26 -17.76
CA LEU A 163 20.40 7.15 -16.61
C LEU A 163 21.72 7.56 -15.94
N HIS A 164 22.84 6.85 -16.18
CA HIS A 164 24.14 7.16 -15.57
C HIS A 164 25.04 7.92 -16.55
N SER A 165 24.77 9.22 -16.72
CA SER A 165 25.48 10.08 -17.68
C SER A 165 26.32 11.18 -17.04
N LEU A 166 26.39 11.27 -15.70
CA LEU A 166 27.12 12.35 -15.02
C LEU A 166 28.64 12.16 -15.01
N HIS A 167 29.13 10.93 -15.21
CA HIS A 167 30.56 10.59 -15.27
C HIS A 167 31.38 11.09 -14.08
N LEU A 168 30.78 11.08 -12.87
CA LEU A 168 31.44 11.50 -11.62
C LEU A 168 32.32 10.40 -11.00
N SER A 169 32.11 9.15 -11.39
CA SER A 169 32.91 7.98 -11.05
C SER A 169 33.31 7.25 -12.31
N SER A 170 34.48 6.58 -12.29
CA SER A 170 34.97 5.74 -13.37
C SER A 170 34.11 4.49 -13.62
N GLN A 171 33.40 4.02 -12.58
CA GLN A 171 32.50 2.88 -12.67
C GLN A 171 31.10 3.36 -13.10
N LYS A 172 30.68 3.03 -14.32
CA LYS A 172 29.38 3.47 -14.88
C LYS A 172 28.18 3.09 -14.01
N GLN A 173 28.22 1.95 -13.33
CA GLN A 173 27.15 1.47 -12.46
C GLN A 173 27.00 2.23 -11.14
N ASP A 174 27.96 3.05 -10.78
CA ASP A 174 27.87 3.80 -9.53
C ASP A 174 26.67 4.74 -9.55
N ALA A 175 25.89 4.73 -8.46
CA ALA A 175 24.72 5.57 -8.28
C ALA A 175 25.04 7.07 -8.35
N VAL A 176 26.29 7.48 -8.10
CA VAL A 176 26.74 8.86 -8.23
C VAL A 176 26.68 9.37 -9.68
N ASN A 177 26.74 8.47 -10.67
CA ASN A 177 26.63 8.80 -12.08
C ASN A 177 25.18 9.00 -12.55
N SER A 178 24.19 8.66 -11.72
CA SER A 178 22.78 8.80 -12.08
C SER A 178 22.35 10.26 -12.15
N ILE A 179 21.65 10.62 -13.24
CA ILE A 179 21.03 11.94 -13.41
C ILE A 179 20.01 12.24 -12.30
N LEU A 180 19.40 11.19 -11.70
CA LEU A 180 18.45 11.32 -10.59
C LEU A 180 19.10 11.67 -9.25
N ARG A 181 20.44 11.72 -9.19
CA ARG A 181 21.13 12.18 -7.99
C ARG A 181 20.79 13.63 -7.64
N GLY A 182 20.58 14.48 -8.64
CA GLY A 182 20.19 15.87 -8.46
C GLY A 182 18.72 16.08 -8.09
N LEU A 183 17.90 15.02 -8.10
CA LEU A 183 16.48 15.07 -7.76
C LEU A 183 16.25 14.53 -6.34
N SER A 184 15.75 15.40 -5.45
CA SER A 184 15.21 15.02 -4.15
C SER A 184 13.69 15.13 -4.19
N VAL A 185 12.98 14.10 -3.73
CA VAL A 185 11.51 14.09 -3.66
C VAL A 185 11.14 13.84 -2.20
N SER A 186 10.42 14.78 -1.60
CA SER A 186 9.89 14.63 -0.25
C SER A 186 8.67 13.71 -0.22
N ASP A 187 8.34 13.22 0.95
CA ASP A 187 7.07 12.54 1.18
C ASP A 187 5.89 13.50 0.97
N SER A 188 4.74 12.95 0.66
CA SER A 188 3.50 13.72 0.54
C SER A 188 3.01 14.23 1.90
N HIS A 189 2.03 15.12 1.90
CA HIS A 189 1.17 15.33 3.06
C HIS A 189 0.44 14.03 3.41
N PHE A 190 -0.04 13.94 4.65
CA PHE A 190 -0.83 12.81 5.09
C PHE A 190 -2.17 12.75 4.37
N ILE A 191 -2.58 11.53 4.06
CA ILE A 191 -3.83 11.23 3.35
C ILE A 191 -4.86 10.84 4.40
N PRO A 192 -6.03 11.49 4.42
CA PRO A 192 -7.06 11.15 5.37
C PRO A 192 -7.62 9.74 5.12
N ASP A 193 -8.01 9.03 6.18
CA ASP A 193 -8.56 7.67 6.07
C ASP A 193 -9.86 7.64 5.24
N THR A 194 -10.59 8.75 5.16
CA THR A 194 -11.77 8.91 4.29
C THR A 194 -11.45 8.84 2.80
N SER A 195 -10.19 9.03 2.41
CA SER A 195 -9.71 8.86 1.03
C SER A 195 -9.16 7.45 0.75
N MET A 196 -9.30 6.53 1.72
CA MET A 196 -8.85 5.15 1.55
C MET A 196 -10.03 4.24 1.20
N ILE A 197 -9.76 3.26 0.32
CA ILE A 197 -10.72 2.23 -0.09
C ILE A 197 -10.04 0.87 -0.14
N LEU A 198 -10.82 -0.20 -0.11
CA LEU A 198 -10.32 -1.52 -0.47
C LEU A 198 -10.55 -1.78 -1.95
N ALA A 199 -9.54 -2.30 -2.62
CA ALA A 199 -9.62 -2.70 -4.02
C ALA A 199 -9.08 -4.12 -4.21
N ARG A 200 -9.70 -4.88 -5.11
CA ARG A 200 -9.26 -6.23 -5.47
C ARG A 200 -8.30 -6.17 -6.65
N LYS A 201 -7.25 -7.00 -6.59
CA LYS A 201 -6.32 -7.14 -7.71
C LYS A 201 -6.96 -7.91 -8.86
N TRP A 202 -6.74 -7.41 -10.08
CA TRP A 202 -7.04 -8.09 -11.32
C TRP A 202 -5.76 -8.19 -12.14
N ASP A 203 -5.49 -9.35 -12.71
CA ASP A 203 -4.35 -9.58 -13.59
C ASP A 203 -4.86 -9.78 -15.02
N LEU A 204 -4.43 -8.88 -15.92
CA LEU A 204 -4.61 -9.04 -17.35
C LEU A 204 -3.38 -9.72 -17.93
N ARG A 205 -3.55 -10.91 -18.50
CA ARG A 205 -2.48 -11.67 -19.15
C ARG A 205 -2.28 -11.21 -20.58
N ALA A 206 -1.10 -11.51 -21.15
CA ALA A 206 -0.78 -11.19 -22.54
C ALA A 206 -1.74 -11.86 -23.55
N ASP A 207 -2.36 -12.99 -23.18
CA ASP A 207 -3.38 -13.70 -23.98
C ASP A 207 -4.78 -13.07 -23.86
N GLY A 208 -4.92 -11.92 -23.19
CA GLY A 208 -6.18 -11.24 -22.97
C GLY A 208 -7.04 -11.81 -21.84
N LYS A 209 -6.63 -12.90 -21.20
CA LYS A 209 -7.38 -13.49 -20.09
C LYS A 209 -7.23 -12.66 -18.82
N ILE A 210 -8.35 -12.45 -18.14
CA ILE A 210 -8.39 -11.79 -16.86
C ILE A 210 -8.45 -12.85 -15.76
N SER A 211 -7.59 -12.73 -14.77
CA SER A 211 -7.65 -13.49 -13.52
C SER A 211 -7.71 -12.58 -12.33
N SER A 212 -8.50 -12.95 -11.33
CA SER A 212 -8.60 -12.20 -10.08
C SER A 212 -8.15 -13.11 -8.94
N PRO A 213 -6.88 -13.01 -8.51
CA PRO A 213 -6.45 -13.69 -7.29
C PRO A 213 -7.25 -13.13 -6.11
N ASN A 214 -7.40 -13.93 -5.05
CA ASN A 214 -8.09 -13.44 -3.84
C ASN A 214 -7.17 -12.52 -3.04
N LEU A 215 -6.79 -11.41 -3.65
CA LEU A 215 -5.87 -10.41 -3.11
C LEU A 215 -6.56 -9.06 -3.03
N VAL A 216 -6.83 -8.63 -1.81
CA VAL A 216 -7.43 -7.32 -1.49
C VAL A 216 -6.33 -6.40 -0.96
N ARG A 217 -6.38 -5.14 -1.33
CA ARG A 217 -5.42 -4.12 -0.97
C ARG A 217 -6.12 -2.89 -0.42
N GLU A 218 -5.56 -2.31 0.62
CA GLU A 218 -5.91 -0.97 1.06
C GLU A 218 -5.26 0.03 0.12
N CYS A 219 -6.03 0.90 -0.50
CA CYS A 219 -5.59 1.80 -1.57
C CYS A 219 -6.06 3.22 -1.31
N ILE A 220 -5.39 4.19 -1.92
CA ILE A 220 -5.93 5.55 -2.07
C ILE A 220 -7.00 5.53 -3.17
N ALA A 221 -8.13 6.17 -2.91
CA ALA A 221 -9.23 6.29 -3.86
C ALA A 221 -8.87 7.16 -5.07
N PRO A 222 -9.49 6.95 -6.23
CA PRO A 222 -9.39 7.85 -7.36
C PRO A 222 -9.86 9.26 -7.00
N GLY A 223 -9.24 10.29 -7.59
CA GLY A 223 -9.58 11.69 -7.35
C GLY A 223 -9.01 12.30 -6.07
N THR A 224 -8.16 11.56 -5.35
CA THR A 224 -7.48 12.07 -4.16
C THR A 224 -6.23 12.86 -4.53
#